data_c9e569fe1160c6e4339b7e544f813ca3
#
_entry.id   c9e569fe1160c6e4339b7e544f813ca3
#
_cell.length_a   1.000
_cell.length_b   1.000
_cell.length_c   1.000
_cell.angle_alpha   90.00
_cell.angle_beta   90.00
_cell.angle_gamma   90.00
#
_symmetry.space_group_name_H-M   'P 1'
#
loop_
_entity.id
_entity.type
_entity.pdbx_description
1 polymer ?
#
loop_
_entity_poly.entity_id
_entity_poly.type
_entity_poly.pdbx_seq_one_letter_code
_entity_poly.pdbx_strand_id
1 'polypeptide(L)'
;DIISGTEMRAAILDELRQEVEAIREKHGTVPGLVTILVGENPASISYVTLKVKTALSLGFHEIQDNQPADVSEEALLALIDKYNRDPSIHGILVQLPLPKHIDENKVIYAIDPDKDVDGFHPVNLGRMVIGGDAVRFLPCTPAGIQEMLVRSGVEMAGAEVVVVGRSNIVGKPISVMLGQKGPGANATVTMVH
;
A
#
# COMPACT_ATOMS: atom_id res chain seq x y z
N ASP A 1 -5.17 -15.74 22.70
CA ASP A 1 -6.23 -15.01 21.97
C ASP A 1 -5.88 -14.97 20.48
N ILE A 2 -6.89 -14.90 19.64
CA ILE A 2 -6.71 -14.79 18.17
C ILE A 2 -6.94 -13.33 17.77
N ILE A 3 -5.99 -12.75 17.04
CA ILE A 3 -6.17 -11.43 16.43
C ILE A 3 -7.03 -11.59 15.17
N SER A 4 -8.24 -11.03 15.18
CA SER A 4 -9.20 -11.16 14.08
C SER A 4 -9.00 -10.05 13.03
N GLY A 5 -8.39 -10.39 11.89
CA GLY A 5 -8.25 -9.46 10.78
C GLY A 5 -9.59 -9.02 10.17
N THR A 6 -10.64 -9.87 10.25
CA THR A 6 -11.97 -9.54 9.72
C THR A 6 -12.65 -8.44 10.54
N GLU A 7 -12.62 -8.56 11.87
CA GLU A 7 -13.21 -7.55 12.76
C GLU A 7 -12.47 -6.21 12.65
N MET A 8 -11.15 -6.28 12.64
CA MET A 8 -10.31 -5.10 12.51
C MET A 8 -10.52 -4.39 11.17
N ARG A 9 -10.61 -5.16 10.08
CA ARG A 9 -10.94 -4.62 8.76
C ARG A 9 -12.29 -3.89 8.77
N ALA A 10 -13.30 -4.44 9.43
CA ALA A 10 -14.62 -3.81 9.50
C ALA A 10 -14.54 -2.45 10.21
N ALA A 11 -13.86 -2.38 11.34
CA ALA A 11 -13.64 -1.13 12.08
C ALA A 11 -12.91 -0.07 11.25
N ILE A 12 -11.80 -0.46 10.58
CA ILE A 12 -11.02 0.45 9.74
C ILE A 12 -11.87 0.97 8.54
N LEU A 13 -12.69 0.11 7.94
CA LEU A 13 -13.55 0.54 6.83
C LEU A 13 -14.62 1.55 7.28
N ASP A 14 -15.12 1.44 8.50
CA ASP A 14 -16.07 2.41 9.05
C ASP A 14 -15.41 3.75 9.35
N GLU A 15 -14.19 3.74 9.89
CA GLU A 15 -13.35 4.94 10.08
C GLU A 15 -13.07 5.63 8.73
N LEU A 16 -12.58 4.89 7.74
CA LEU A 16 -12.27 5.42 6.41
C LEU A 16 -13.50 6.00 5.70
N ARG A 17 -14.68 5.39 5.88
CA ARG A 17 -15.91 5.94 5.30
C ARG A 17 -16.24 7.33 5.82
N GLN A 18 -16.05 7.54 7.12
CA GLN A 18 -16.24 8.85 7.74
C GLN A 18 -15.22 9.87 7.24
N GLU A 19 -13.95 9.46 7.08
CA GLU A 19 -12.91 10.33 6.55
C GLU A 19 -13.16 10.74 5.09
N VAL A 20 -13.57 9.80 4.25
CA VAL A 20 -13.92 10.07 2.84
C VAL A 20 -15.09 11.04 2.75
N GLU A 21 -16.12 10.87 3.59
CA GLU A 21 -17.26 11.79 3.63
C GLU A 21 -16.82 13.19 4.08
N ALA A 22 -15.99 13.28 5.10
CA ALA A 22 -15.44 14.56 5.57
C ALA A 22 -14.61 15.28 4.50
N ILE A 23 -13.82 14.52 3.71
CA ILE A 23 -13.07 15.07 2.56
C ILE A 23 -14.04 15.60 1.51
N ARG A 24 -15.10 14.85 1.19
CA ARG A 24 -16.11 15.25 0.22
C ARG A 24 -16.83 16.53 0.63
N GLU A 25 -17.27 16.59 1.89
CA GLU A 25 -17.94 17.78 2.43
C GLU A 25 -17.05 19.02 2.43
N LYS A 26 -15.78 18.84 2.83
CA LYS A 26 -14.84 19.95 3.01
C LYS A 26 -14.26 20.46 1.68
N HIS A 27 -14.00 19.57 0.73
CA HIS A 27 -13.23 19.87 -0.48
C HIS A 27 -14.01 19.68 -1.78
N GLY A 28 -15.23 19.10 -1.73
CA GLY A 28 -16.04 18.81 -2.92
C GLY A 28 -15.43 17.74 -3.83
N THR A 29 -14.47 16.94 -3.31
CA THR A 29 -13.80 15.88 -4.06
C THR A 29 -13.73 14.61 -3.22
N VAL A 30 -13.37 13.49 -3.85
CA VAL A 30 -13.14 12.19 -3.19
C VAL A 30 -11.78 11.66 -3.60
N PRO A 31 -11.17 10.75 -2.81
CA PRO A 31 -9.93 10.11 -3.22
C PRO A 31 -10.09 9.39 -4.56
N GLY A 32 -9.17 9.65 -5.49
CA GLY A 32 -9.07 8.97 -6.78
C GLY A 32 -8.00 7.91 -6.76
N LEU A 33 -8.34 6.67 -7.08
CA LEU A 33 -7.44 5.53 -7.13
C LEU A 33 -7.51 4.86 -8.49
N VAL A 34 -6.36 4.58 -9.08
CA VAL A 34 -6.29 3.66 -10.22
C VAL A 34 -5.61 2.36 -9.82
N THR A 35 -6.24 1.26 -10.16
CA THR A 35 -5.71 -0.09 -9.98
C THR A 35 -5.40 -0.70 -11.34
N ILE A 36 -4.12 -0.89 -11.66
CA ILE A 36 -3.65 -1.45 -12.92
C ILE A 36 -3.38 -2.95 -12.73
N LEU A 37 -4.02 -3.77 -13.56
CA LEU A 37 -3.81 -5.22 -13.62
C LEU A 37 -3.26 -5.59 -15.00
N VAL A 38 -2.14 -6.33 -15.03
CA VAL A 38 -1.56 -6.82 -16.27
C VAL A 38 -1.72 -8.34 -16.36
N GLY A 39 -2.39 -8.79 -17.41
CA GLY A 39 -2.68 -10.21 -17.63
C GLY A 39 -3.82 -10.77 -16.79
N GLU A 40 -3.91 -12.10 -16.75
CA GLU A 40 -5.06 -12.82 -16.20
C GLU A 40 -4.71 -13.80 -15.07
N ASN A 41 -3.72 -13.44 -14.23
CA ASN A 41 -3.40 -14.28 -13.07
C ASN A 41 -4.61 -14.35 -12.12
N PRO A 42 -5.15 -15.55 -11.80
CA PRO A 42 -6.38 -15.68 -11.01
C PRO A 42 -6.26 -15.09 -9.59
N ALA A 43 -5.08 -15.21 -8.96
CA ALA A 43 -4.84 -14.63 -7.65
C ALA A 43 -4.85 -13.10 -7.73
N SER A 44 -4.17 -12.52 -8.73
CA SER A 44 -4.16 -11.07 -8.95
C SER A 44 -5.56 -10.52 -9.24
N ILE A 45 -6.34 -11.21 -10.08
CA ILE A 45 -7.74 -10.84 -10.37
C ILE A 45 -8.57 -10.81 -9.07
N SER A 46 -8.45 -11.83 -8.22
CA SER A 46 -9.18 -11.89 -6.95
C SER A 46 -8.82 -10.73 -6.02
N TYR A 47 -7.52 -10.41 -5.90
CA TYR A 47 -7.05 -9.28 -5.09
C TYR A 47 -7.51 -7.93 -5.63
N VAL A 48 -7.37 -7.71 -6.93
CA VAL A 48 -7.83 -6.47 -7.59
C VAL A 48 -9.34 -6.30 -7.43
N THR A 49 -10.11 -7.35 -7.70
CA THR A 49 -11.57 -7.30 -7.53
C THR A 49 -11.97 -6.88 -6.10
N LEU A 50 -11.31 -7.43 -5.08
CA LEU A 50 -11.57 -7.06 -3.69
C LEU A 50 -11.17 -5.61 -3.40
N LYS A 51 -10.01 -5.15 -3.89
CA LYS A 51 -9.53 -3.78 -3.72
C LYS A 51 -10.50 -2.77 -4.35
N VAL A 52 -10.83 -2.96 -5.62
CA VAL A 52 -11.78 -2.12 -6.38
C VAL A 52 -13.15 -2.07 -5.69
N LYS A 53 -13.72 -3.23 -5.35
CA LYS A 53 -15.00 -3.29 -4.63
C LYS A 53 -14.96 -2.54 -3.30
N THR A 54 -13.84 -2.64 -2.58
CA THR A 54 -13.66 -1.95 -1.30
C THR A 54 -13.56 -0.43 -1.51
N ALA A 55 -12.74 0.04 -2.44
CA ALA A 55 -12.60 1.46 -2.76
C ALA A 55 -13.93 2.10 -3.18
N LEU A 56 -14.67 1.44 -4.07
CA LEU A 56 -16.02 1.87 -4.47
C LEU A 56 -17.00 1.92 -3.29
N SER A 57 -16.94 0.94 -2.37
CA SER A 57 -17.81 0.91 -1.17
C SER A 57 -17.50 2.02 -0.17
N LEU A 58 -16.32 2.62 -0.25
CA LEU A 58 -15.88 3.77 0.53
C LEU A 58 -16.18 5.11 -0.16
N GLY A 59 -16.68 5.10 -1.40
CA GLY A 59 -16.97 6.31 -2.16
C GLY A 59 -15.79 6.92 -2.91
N PHE A 60 -14.74 6.13 -3.17
CA PHE A 60 -13.62 6.56 -3.99
C PHE A 60 -14.02 6.71 -5.46
N HIS A 61 -13.36 7.61 -6.17
CA HIS A 61 -13.28 7.58 -7.62
C HIS A 61 -12.27 6.50 -8.02
N GLU A 62 -12.76 5.31 -8.38
CA GLU A 62 -11.92 4.14 -8.68
C GLU A 62 -11.90 3.88 -10.18
N ILE A 63 -10.70 3.68 -10.73
CA ILE A 63 -10.48 3.24 -12.10
C ILE A 63 -9.77 1.89 -12.06
N GLN A 64 -10.42 0.83 -12.53
CA GLN A 64 -9.77 -0.44 -12.81
C GLN A 64 -9.28 -0.45 -14.25
N ASP A 65 -7.95 -0.50 -14.46
CA ASP A 65 -7.33 -0.52 -15.78
C ASP A 65 -6.69 -1.90 -16.02
N ASN A 66 -7.32 -2.70 -16.87
CA ASN A 66 -6.86 -4.04 -17.19
C ASN A 66 -6.06 -4.01 -18.50
N GLN A 67 -4.80 -4.38 -18.43
CA GLN A 67 -3.89 -4.47 -19.57
C GLN A 67 -3.71 -5.93 -20.00
N PRO A 68 -3.58 -6.21 -21.30
CA PRO A 68 -3.31 -7.56 -21.78
C PRO A 68 -1.96 -8.07 -21.30
N ALA A 69 -1.80 -9.40 -21.25
CA ALA A 69 -0.57 -10.03 -20.73
C ALA A 69 0.68 -9.73 -21.59
N ASP A 70 0.49 -9.35 -22.84
CA ASP A 70 1.52 -9.01 -23.82
C ASP A 70 1.73 -7.49 -24.00
N VAL A 71 1.14 -6.67 -23.13
CA VAL A 71 1.40 -5.21 -23.12
C VAL A 71 2.91 -4.95 -23.03
N SER A 72 3.42 -4.04 -23.86
CA SER A 72 4.84 -3.71 -23.80
C SER A 72 5.18 -2.90 -22.55
N GLU A 73 6.43 -3.00 -22.09
CA GLU A 73 6.93 -2.20 -20.96
C GLU A 73 6.73 -0.70 -21.23
N GLU A 74 7.04 -0.24 -22.44
CA GLU A 74 6.89 1.16 -22.85
C GLU A 74 5.42 1.63 -22.76
N ALA A 75 4.49 0.80 -23.21
CA ALA A 75 3.06 1.12 -23.16
C ALA A 75 2.57 1.22 -21.71
N LEU A 76 3.01 0.31 -20.83
CA LEU A 76 2.67 0.35 -19.42
C LEU A 76 3.28 1.58 -18.71
N LEU A 77 4.53 1.93 -19.01
CA LEU A 77 5.16 3.14 -18.48
C LEU A 77 4.45 4.42 -18.96
N ALA A 78 4.05 4.49 -20.22
CA ALA A 78 3.27 5.60 -20.76
C ALA A 78 1.88 5.72 -20.08
N LEU A 79 1.25 4.60 -19.75
CA LEU A 79 -0.02 4.57 -19.02
C LEU A 79 0.16 5.11 -17.59
N ILE A 80 1.23 4.71 -16.90
CA ILE A 80 1.55 5.23 -15.57
C ILE A 80 1.81 6.73 -15.62
N ASP A 81 2.58 7.22 -16.60
CA ASP A 81 2.85 8.65 -16.78
C ASP A 81 1.54 9.45 -17.01
N LYS A 82 0.59 8.90 -17.77
CA LYS A 82 -0.75 9.49 -17.92
C LYS A 82 -1.45 9.66 -16.56
N TYR A 83 -1.45 8.62 -15.72
CA TYR A 83 -2.09 8.69 -14.40
C TYR A 83 -1.31 9.55 -13.39
N ASN A 84 0.02 9.61 -13.50
CA ASN A 84 0.82 10.55 -12.71
C ASN A 84 0.38 12.01 -12.94
N ARG A 85 0.03 12.36 -14.18
CA ARG A 85 -0.39 13.73 -14.57
C ARG A 85 -1.87 14.00 -14.35
N ASP A 86 -2.68 13.00 -14.10
CA ASP A 86 -4.11 13.17 -13.89
C ASP A 86 -4.36 13.71 -12.46
N PRO A 87 -4.89 14.94 -12.33
CA PRO A 87 -5.17 15.53 -11.02
C PRO A 87 -6.34 14.88 -10.28
N SER A 88 -7.17 14.09 -10.96
CA SER A 88 -8.26 13.35 -10.34
C SER A 88 -7.79 12.03 -9.72
N ILE A 89 -6.58 11.57 -10.05
CA ILE A 89 -5.96 10.36 -9.50
C ILE A 89 -4.96 10.75 -8.42
N HIS A 90 -5.23 10.33 -7.19
CA HIS A 90 -4.41 10.59 -6.01
C HIS A 90 -3.56 9.38 -5.60
N GLY A 91 -3.89 8.19 -6.11
CA GLY A 91 -3.15 6.97 -5.87
C GLY A 91 -3.09 6.06 -7.09
N ILE A 92 -1.94 5.44 -7.30
CA ILE A 92 -1.68 4.47 -8.37
C ILE A 92 -1.23 3.17 -7.73
N LEU A 93 -1.93 2.08 -8.06
CA LEU A 93 -1.61 0.73 -7.65
C LEU A 93 -1.39 -0.14 -8.87
N VAL A 94 -0.19 -0.69 -9.02
CA VAL A 94 0.10 -1.70 -10.05
C VAL A 94 0.19 -3.06 -9.39
N GLN A 95 -0.75 -3.96 -9.72
CA GLN A 95 -0.82 -5.27 -9.09
C GLN A 95 0.34 -6.16 -9.52
N LEU A 96 1.18 -6.55 -8.57
CA LEU A 96 2.25 -7.52 -8.76
C LEU A 96 1.73 -8.96 -8.60
N PRO A 97 2.40 -9.98 -9.21
CA PRO A 97 3.57 -9.87 -10.08
C PRO A 97 3.20 -9.44 -11.50
N LEU A 98 4.16 -8.84 -12.21
CA LEU A 98 4.05 -8.50 -13.62
C LEU A 98 4.54 -9.66 -14.52
N PRO A 99 4.16 -9.67 -15.81
CA PRO A 99 4.74 -10.58 -16.80
C PRO A 99 6.27 -10.44 -16.89
N LYS A 100 6.98 -11.54 -17.14
CA LYS A 100 8.46 -11.62 -17.09
C LYS A 100 9.21 -10.67 -18.04
N HIS A 101 8.56 -10.18 -19.08
CA HIS A 101 9.17 -9.26 -20.05
C HIS A 101 9.13 -7.79 -19.57
N ILE A 102 8.46 -7.51 -18.46
CA ILE A 102 8.35 -6.18 -17.84
C ILE A 102 9.22 -6.15 -16.59
N ASP A 103 10.08 -5.15 -16.48
CA ASP A 103 10.88 -4.93 -15.27
C ASP A 103 10.02 -4.26 -14.19
N GLU A 104 9.69 -5.02 -13.13
CA GLU A 104 8.89 -4.52 -12.00
C GLU A 104 9.50 -3.29 -11.33
N ASN A 105 10.84 -3.19 -11.25
CA ASN A 105 11.49 -2.04 -10.65
C ASN A 105 11.28 -0.77 -11.48
N LYS A 106 11.39 -0.89 -12.82
CA LYS A 106 11.11 0.26 -13.69
C LYS A 106 9.67 0.75 -13.54
N VAL A 107 8.72 -0.18 -13.43
CA VAL A 107 7.31 0.14 -13.23
C VAL A 107 7.09 0.85 -11.89
N ILE A 108 7.63 0.30 -10.80
CA ILE A 108 7.53 0.90 -9.47
C ILE A 108 8.16 2.31 -9.47
N TYR A 109 9.33 2.47 -10.10
CA TYR A 109 10.05 3.76 -10.12
C TYR A 109 9.42 4.80 -11.07
N ALA A 110 8.53 4.38 -11.95
CA ALA A 110 7.78 5.29 -12.82
C ALA A 110 6.55 5.91 -12.13
N ILE A 111 6.08 5.32 -11.04
CA ILE A 111 4.98 5.89 -10.26
C ILE A 111 5.49 7.13 -9.52
N ASP A 112 4.71 8.21 -9.55
CA ASP A 112 5.01 9.38 -8.72
C ASP A 112 5.04 8.96 -7.24
N PRO A 113 6.14 9.22 -6.49
CA PRO A 113 6.22 8.87 -5.07
C PRO A 113 5.07 9.40 -4.22
N ASP A 114 4.45 10.51 -4.62
CA ASP A 114 3.31 11.08 -3.91
C ASP A 114 1.96 10.46 -4.34
N LYS A 115 1.99 9.47 -5.27
CA LYS A 115 0.85 8.63 -5.67
C LYS A 115 1.09 7.13 -5.48
N ASP A 116 2.27 6.72 -5.00
CA ASP A 116 2.65 5.33 -4.75
C ASP A 116 1.98 4.79 -3.48
N VAL A 117 0.73 4.35 -3.61
CA VAL A 117 -0.07 3.90 -2.46
C VAL A 117 0.36 2.55 -1.89
N ASP A 118 1.15 1.75 -2.61
CA ASP A 118 1.75 0.52 -2.09
C ASP A 118 3.04 0.79 -1.27
N GLY A 119 3.62 2.00 -1.36
CA GLY A 119 4.80 2.40 -0.62
C GLY A 119 6.09 1.68 -1.04
N PHE A 120 6.16 1.20 -2.28
CA PHE A 120 7.31 0.43 -2.79
C PHE A 120 8.36 1.28 -3.49
N HIS A 121 8.03 2.52 -3.85
CA HIS A 121 8.96 3.43 -4.48
C HIS A 121 10.15 3.71 -3.55
N PRO A 122 11.41 3.70 -4.04
CA PRO A 122 12.60 3.92 -3.22
C PRO A 122 12.58 5.21 -2.38
N VAL A 123 11.94 6.26 -2.89
CA VAL A 123 11.74 7.51 -2.14
C VAL A 123 10.87 7.28 -0.91
N ASN A 124 9.77 6.54 -1.02
CA ASN A 124 8.88 6.23 0.10
C ASN A 124 9.54 5.27 1.10
N LEU A 125 10.28 4.27 0.61
CA LEU A 125 11.10 3.41 1.48
C LEU A 125 12.17 4.23 2.23
N GLY A 126 12.82 5.19 1.56
CA GLY A 126 13.75 6.10 2.21
C GLY A 126 13.06 7.01 3.24
N ARG A 127 11.92 7.59 2.91
CA ARG A 127 11.08 8.37 3.83
C ARG A 127 10.67 7.54 5.05
N MET A 128 10.27 6.29 4.84
CA MET A 128 9.94 5.34 5.91
C MET A 128 11.15 5.11 6.85
N VAL A 129 12.35 4.91 6.31
CA VAL A 129 13.57 4.73 7.13
C VAL A 129 13.88 5.97 7.96
N ILE A 130 13.69 7.17 7.42
CA ILE A 130 13.86 8.44 8.12
C ILE A 130 12.80 8.62 9.20
N GLY A 131 11.56 8.25 8.92
CA GLY A 131 10.42 8.39 9.84
C GLY A 131 9.88 9.82 9.95
N GLY A 132 8.97 10.03 10.89
CA GLY A 132 8.36 11.33 11.17
C GLY A 132 7.55 11.89 10.01
N ASP A 133 7.52 13.21 9.87
CA ASP A 133 6.70 13.93 8.88
C ASP A 133 7.12 13.68 7.41
N ALA A 134 8.27 13.04 7.20
CA ALA A 134 8.71 12.66 5.85
C ALA A 134 7.89 11.50 5.26
N VAL A 135 7.27 10.67 6.09
CA VAL A 135 6.52 9.49 5.65
C VAL A 135 5.24 9.93 4.92
N ARG A 136 5.10 9.46 3.68
CA ARG A 136 3.88 9.65 2.87
C ARG A 136 3.08 8.36 2.78
N PHE A 137 3.70 7.31 2.30
CA PHE A 137 3.10 5.99 2.16
C PHE A 137 4.02 4.95 2.80
N LEU A 138 3.41 4.00 3.48
CA LEU A 138 4.08 2.81 4.03
C LEU A 138 3.67 1.60 3.22
N PRO A 139 4.54 0.59 3.08
CA PRO A 139 4.14 -0.69 2.50
C PRO A 139 2.91 -1.24 3.22
N CYS A 140 1.84 -1.52 2.45
CA CYS A 140 0.50 -1.81 3.00
C CYS A 140 0.48 -3.03 3.94
N THR A 141 1.18 -4.14 3.60
CA THR A 141 1.22 -5.34 4.43
C THR A 141 1.93 -5.08 5.76
N PRO A 142 3.13 -4.51 5.82
CA PRO A 142 3.77 -4.09 7.08
C PRO A 142 2.91 -3.13 7.91
N ALA A 143 2.32 -2.11 7.28
CA ALA A 143 1.43 -1.18 7.96
C ALA A 143 0.21 -1.89 8.58
N GLY A 144 -0.40 -2.80 7.84
CA GLY A 144 -1.51 -3.62 8.36
C GLY A 144 -1.10 -4.51 9.51
N ILE A 145 0.10 -5.12 9.49
CA ILE A 145 0.63 -5.92 10.60
C ILE A 145 0.81 -5.03 11.85
N GLN A 146 1.44 -3.87 11.71
CA GLN A 146 1.65 -2.95 12.81
C GLN A 146 0.31 -2.48 13.41
N GLU A 147 -0.65 -2.13 12.55
CA GLU A 147 -1.99 -1.72 12.97
C GLU A 147 -2.72 -2.84 13.74
N MET A 148 -2.59 -4.08 13.30
CA MET A 148 -3.14 -5.24 13.99
C MET A 148 -2.53 -5.42 15.38
N LEU A 149 -1.23 -5.26 15.52
CA LEU A 149 -0.54 -5.34 16.82
C LEU A 149 -1.00 -4.21 17.77
N VAL A 150 -1.04 -2.98 17.29
CA VAL A 150 -1.45 -1.80 18.05
C VAL A 150 -2.89 -1.93 18.54
N ARG A 151 -3.83 -2.22 17.63
CA ARG A 151 -5.27 -2.35 18.00
C ARG A 151 -5.55 -3.55 18.90
N SER A 152 -4.67 -4.54 18.90
CA SER A 152 -4.77 -5.68 19.81
C SER A 152 -4.12 -5.44 21.17
N GLY A 153 -3.62 -4.23 21.44
CA GLY A 153 -3.00 -3.86 22.70
C GLY A 153 -1.63 -4.51 22.95
N VAL A 154 -0.93 -4.92 21.87
CA VAL A 154 0.42 -5.45 22.01
C VAL A 154 1.39 -4.31 22.30
N GLU A 155 2.05 -4.36 23.47
CA GLU A 155 3.06 -3.38 23.84
C GLU A 155 4.35 -3.64 23.06
N MET A 156 4.69 -2.72 22.15
CA MET A 156 5.85 -2.84 21.28
C MET A 156 7.10 -2.17 21.86
N ALA A 157 6.93 -1.17 22.72
CA ALA A 157 8.06 -0.44 23.29
C ALA A 157 8.91 -1.36 24.20
N GLY A 158 10.18 -1.52 23.83
CA GLY A 158 11.11 -2.41 24.52
C GLY A 158 10.91 -3.90 24.25
N ALA A 159 9.97 -4.29 23.38
CA ALA A 159 9.77 -5.68 22.98
C ALA A 159 10.95 -6.21 22.14
N GLU A 160 11.25 -7.49 22.31
CA GLU A 160 12.18 -8.24 21.45
C GLU A 160 11.38 -8.89 20.33
N VAL A 161 11.60 -8.45 19.07
CA VAL A 161 10.87 -8.92 17.90
C VAL A 161 11.80 -9.66 16.94
N VAL A 162 11.39 -10.83 16.49
CA VAL A 162 12.08 -11.58 15.44
C VAL A 162 11.25 -11.58 14.17
N VAL A 163 11.80 -11.02 13.10
CA VAL A 163 11.17 -11.01 11.78
C VAL A 163 11.81 -12.10 10.92
N VAL A 164 11.05 -13.14 10.59
CA VAL A 164 11.49 -14.23 9.72
C VAL A 164 11.18 -13.88 8.27
N GLY A 165 12.18 -13.41 7.54
CA GLY A 165 12.09 -12.97 6.16
C GLY A 165 12.71 -11.59 5.93
N ARG A 166 13.18 -11.35 4.70
CA ARG A 166 13.91 -10.12 4.33
C ARG A 166 13.49 -9.55 2.97
N SER A 167 12.25 -9.75 2.58
CA SER A 167 11.73 -9.17 1.33
C SER A 167 11.69 -7.65 1.40
N ASN A 168 11.82 -7.00 0.25
CA ASN A 168 11.73 -5.54 0.17
C ASN A 168 10.31 -5.01 0.43
N ILE A 169 9.30 -5.87 0.26
CA ILE A 169 7.90 -5.49 0.39
C ILE A 169 7.27 -5.79 1.76
N VAL A 170 7.89 -6.68 2.57
CA VAL A 170 7.37 -7.03 3.91
C VAL A 170 8.47 -7.06 4.96
N GLY A 171 9.46 -7.97 4.86
CA GLY A 171 10.40 -8.25 5.94
C GLY A 171 11.26 -7.05 6.33
N LYS A 172 11.89 -6.39 5.37
CA LYS A 172 12.67 -5.17 5.64
C LYS A 172 11.78 -4.01 6.14
N PRO A 173 10.66 -3.69 5.46
CA PRO A 173 9.78 -2.63 5.93
C PRO A 173 9.28 -2.83 7.36
N ILE A 174 8.73 -3.99 7.69
CA ILE A 174 8.22 -4.23 9.05
C ILE A 174 9.33 -4.15 10.11
N SER A 175 10.54 -4.62 9.79
CA SER A 175 11.67 -4.52 10.72
C SER A 175 12.04 -3.07 11.00
N VAL A 176 12.05 -2.21 9.99
CA VAL A 176 12.30 -0.78 10.14
C VAL A 176 11.15 -0.11 10.91
N MET A 177 9.90 -0.38 10.53
CA MET A 177 8.73 0.25 11.15
C MET A 177 8.63 -0.06 12.66
N LEU A 178 8.83 -1.32 13.07
CA LEU A 178 8.78 -1.71 14.48
C LEU A 178 9.96 -1.18 15.28
N GLY A 179 11.12 -0.94 14.64
CA GLY A 179 12.29 -0.32 15.27
C GLY A 179 12.25 1.21 15.35
N GLN A 180 11.27 1.87 14.72
CA GLN A 180 11.13 3.34 14.77
C GLN A 180 10.81 3.83 16.18
N LYS A 181 11.10 5.13 16.45
CA LYS A 181 10.63 5.79 17.66
C LYS A 181 9.17 6.16 17.50
N GLY A 182 8.37 5.89 18.53
CA GLY A 182 6.98 6.35 18.55
C GLY A 182 5.98 5.27 18.95
N PRO A 183 4.69 5.63 19.01
CA PRO A 183 3.61 4.70 19.36
C PRO A 183 3.55 3.52 18.38
N GLY A 184 3.29 2.32 18.90
CA GLY A 184 3.19 1.10 18.09
C GLY A 184 4.51 0.60 17.51
N ALA A 185 5.65 1.12 17.99
CA ALA A 185 7.00 0.78 17.59
C ALA A 185 7.95 0.82 18.79
N ASN A 186 9.22 1.17 18.61
CA ASN A 186 10.26 1.26 19.63
C ASN A 186 10.69 -0.11 20.20
N ALA A 187 10.64 -1.12 19.35
CA ALA A 187 11.10 -2.48 19.65
C ALA A 187 12.59 -2.69 19.29
N THR A 188 13.19 -3.70 19.88
CA THR A 188 14.46 -4.28 19.38
C THR A 188 14.12 -5.34 18.35
N VAL A 189 14.57 -5.16 17.11
CA VAL A 189 14.17 -6.05 16.01
C VAL A 189 15.36 -6.84 15.46
N THR A 190 15.21 -8.16 15.44
CA THR A 190 16.14 -9.07 14.79
C THR A 190 15.53 -9.63 13.52
N MET A 191 16.14 -9.33 12.37
CA MET A 191 15.70 -9.87 11.08
C MET A 191 16.52 -11.12 10.73
N VAL A 192 15.84 -12.23 10.48
CA VAL A 192 16.44 -13.53 10.14
C VAL A 192 15.87 -14.11 8.85
N HIS A 193 16.55 -15.11 8.27
CA HIS A 193 16.09 -15.76 7.03
C HIS A 193 16.62 -17.22 6.95
#